data_47acba326b15f317faae9062af4f0c80
#
_entry.id   47acba326b15f317faae9062af4f0c80
#
_cell.length_a   1.000
_cell.length_b   1.000
_cell.length_c   1.000
_cell.angle_alpha   90.00
_cell.angle_beta   90.00
_cell.angle_gamma   90.00
#
_symmetry.space_group_name_H-M   'P 1'
#
loop_
_entity.id
_entity.type
_entity.pdbx_description
1 polymer ?
#
loop_
_entity_poly.entity_id
_entity_poly.type
_entity_poly.pdbx_seq_one_letter_code
_entity_poly.pdbx_strand_id
1 'polypeptide(L)'
;MKRIVIVGATSGIGLELTKIYIDKGWKVGVAGRREHLLSSIKKKYPQQVEYEVIDIIDSEAPTHLQSLIQKLGGMDLYFHSSGIGFQNPKLKPDIELNTIQTNVYGFTQMVNTAYHFLKEQGKGHIAIISSIAGTKGLGVAPAYSATKRFQNTYIDALEQLNFLSKGNILFTDIRPGFVQTDLLKGSGSYPLLMHPQKVAQIIDKALVTHKRRIVIDWRYKILVFFWKLIPACLWKRLPIKNKEL
;
A
#
# COMPACT_ATOMS: atom_id res chain seq x y z
N MET A 1 8.40 11.22 -20.78
CA MET A 1 8.54 11.43 -19.32
C MET A 1 7.77 10.32 -18.61
N LYS A 2 8.33 9.68 -17.59
CA LYS A 2 7.66 8.60 -16.84
C LYS A 2 6.58 9.17 -15.90
N ARG A 3 5.53 8.38 -15.65
CA ARG A 3 4.33 8.80 -14.92
C ARG A 3 4.03 7.81 -13.78
N ILE A 4 3.83 8.31 -12.59
CA ILE A 4 3.41 7.52 -11.44
C ILE A 4 2.09 8.04 -10.88
N VAL A 5 1.19 7.13 -10.52
CA VAL A 5 -0.01 7.45 -9.73
C VAL A 5 0.16 6.87 -8.32
N ILE A 6 0.01 7.72 -7.30
CA ILE A 6 0.16 7.36 -5.89
C ILE A 6 -1.18 7.56 -5.18
N VAL A 7 -1.82 6.47 -4.77
CA VAL A 7 -3.05 6.49 -3.96
C VAL A 7 -2.67 6.40 -2.48
N GLY A 8 -3.10 7.39 -1.68
CA GLY A 8 -2.63 7.59 -0.32
C GLY A 8 -1.42 8.52 -0.21
N ALA A 9 -1.36 9.55 -1.07
CA ALA A 9 -0.21 10.46 -1.23
C ALA A 9 -0.10 11.56 -0.18
N THR A 10 -1.07 11.72 0.73
CA THR A 10 -1.15 12.89 1.62
C THR A 10 -0.42 12.73 2.95
N SER A 11 0.13 11.56 3.27
CA SER A 11 0.93 11.32 4.49
C SER A 11 1.82 10.08 4.38
N GLY A 12 2.68 9.89 5.38
CA GLY A 12 3.46 8.68 5.56
C GLY A 12 4.31 8.29 4.33
N ILE A 13 4.31 7.01 4.00
CA ILE A 13 5.12 6.45 2.91
C ILE A 13 4.73 7.05 1.55
N GLY A 14 3.41 7.22 1.28
CA GLY A 14 2.92 7.75 0.01
C GLY A 14 3.39 9.18 -0.24
N LEU A 15 3.36 10.04 0.79
CA LEU A 15 3.86 11.42 0.69
C LEU A 15 5.39 11.46 0.44
N GLU A 16 6.15 10.65 1.15
CA GLU A 16 7.61 10.62 0.97
C GLU A 16 7.99 10.08 -0.42
N LEU A 17 7.26 9.10 -0.92
CA LEU A 17 7.47 8.59 -2.27
C LEU A 17 7.08 9.64 -3.33
N THR A 18 6.00 10.41 -3.11
CA THR A 18 5.62 11.55 -3.95
C THR A 18 6.78 12.53 -4.13
N LYS A 19 7.44 12.92 -3.02
CA LYS A 19 8.61 13.82 -3.07
C LYS A 19 9.74 13.22 -3.91
N ILE A 20 10.09 11.95 -3.68
CA ILE A 20 11.16 11.26 -4.42
C ILE A 20 10.89 11.27 -5.93
N TYR A 21 9.65 11.00 -6.36
CA TYR A 21 9.34 10.94 -7.79
C TYR A 21 9.24 12.33 -8.43
N ILE A 22 8.83 13.36 -7.68
CA ILE A 22 8.93 14.76 -8.12
C ILE A 22 10.40 15.14 -8.34
N ASP A 23 11.28 14.86 -7.38
CA ASP A 23 12.71 15.16 -7.47
C ASP A 23 13.40 14.44 -8.64
N LYS A 24 12.88 13.25 -9.02
CA LYS A 24 13.32 12.50 -10.21
C LYS A 24 12.78 13.03 -11.53
N GLY A 25 11.98 14.08 -11.53
CA GLY A 25 11.42 14.69 -12.73
C GLY A 25 10.29 13.88 -13.37
N TRP A 26 9.61 12.98 -12.63
CA TRP A 26 8.44 12.26 -13.13
C TRP A 26 7.20 13.14 -13.08
N LYS A 27 6.21 12.86 -13.94
CA LYS A 27 4.84 13.32 -13.70
C LYS A 27 4.21 12.45 -12.62
N VAL A 28 3.59 13.09 -11.63
CA VAL A 28 3.06 12.43 -10.43
C VAL A 28 1.58 12.74 -10.26
N GLY A 29 0.74 11.72 -10.35
CA GLY A 29 -0.66 11.77 -9.94
C GLY A 29 -0.79 11.45 -8.46
N VAL A 30 -1.34 12.35 -7.68
CA VAL A 30 -1.55 12.17 -6.25
C VAL A 30 -3.02 12.07 -5.92
N ALA A 31 -3.40 11.02 -5.17
CA ALA A 31 -4.77 10.77 -4.77
C ALA A 31 -4.91 10.51 -3.27
N GLY A 32 -6.05 10.91 -2.72
CA GLY A 32 -6.42 10.73 -1.33
C GLY A 32 -7.63 11.58 -0.96
N ARG A 33 -8.07 11.54 0.30
CA ARG A 33 -9.28 12.22 0.78
C ARG A 33 -9.08 13.69 1.16
N ARG A 34 -7.85 14.11 1.44
CA ARG A 34 -7.52 15.43 1.99
C ARG A 34 -7.18 16.42 0.87
N GLU A 35 -8.19 17.03 0.28
CA GLU A 35 -8.05 17.92 -0.86
C GLU A 35 -7.06 19.06 -0.62
N HIS A 36 -7.10 19.72 0.55
CA HIS A 36 -6.21 20.82 0.88
C HIS A 36 -4.72 20.43 0.83
N LEU A 37 -4.37 19.17 1.18
CA LEU A 37 -3.00 18.68 1.07
C LEU A 37 -2.63 18.34 -0.39
N LEU A 38 -3.54 17.74 -1.15
CA LEU A 38 -3.33 17.43 -2.57
C LEU A 38 -3.14 18.70 -3.38
N SER A 39 -4.03 19.69 -3.20
CA SER A 39 -3.94 20.99 -3.89
C SER A 39 -2.67 21.75 -3.53
N SER A 40 -2.21 21.65 -2.28
CA SER A 40 -0.94 22.27 -1.86
C SER A 40 0.26 21.66 -2.60
N ILE A 41 0.28 20.33 -2.80
CA ILE A 41 1.33 19.66 -3.58
C ILE A 41 1.27 20.12 -5.04
N LYS A 42 0.07 20.17 -5.65
CA LYS A 42 -0.12 20.66 -7.03
C LYS A 42 0.33 22.11 -7.18
N LYS A 43 -0.04 23.00 -6.26
CA LYS A 43 0.38 24.41 -6.28
C LYS A 43 1.90 24.56 -6.24
N LYS A 44 2.59 23.71 -5.47
CA LYS A 44 4.05 23.74 -5.36
C LYS A 44 4.75 23.20 -6.62
N TYR A 45 4.14 22.26 -7.33
CA TYR A 45 4.72 21.59 -8.50
C TYR A 45 3.73 21.55 -9.68
N PRO A 46 3.30 22.71 -10.21
CA PRO A 46 2.17 22.83 -11.13
C PRO A 46 2.39 22.11 -12.47
N GLN A 47 3.64 21.93 -12.90
CA GLN A 47 3.97 21.29 -14.17
C GLN A 47 4.16 19.78 -14.08
N GLN A 48 4.36 19.25 -12.85
CA GLN A 48 4.70 17.85 -12.65
C GLN A 48 3.58 17.06 -11.96
N VAL A 49 2.74 17.71 -11.15
CA VAL A 49 1.76 17.03 -10.31
C VAL A 49 0.34 17.28 -10.82
N GLU A 50 -0.44 16.22 -10.90
CA GLU A 50 -1.91 16.27 -11.01
C GLU A 50 -2.53 15.61 -9.77
N TYR A 51 -3.76 15.99 -9.42
CA TYR A 51 -4.44 15.40 -8.28
C TYR A 51 -5.91 15.09 -8.53
N GLU A 52 -6.42 14.13 -7.77
CA GLU A 52 -7.84 13.81 -7.61
C GLU A 52 -8.15 13.53 -6.15
N VAL A 53 -9.31 13.98 -5.71
CA VAL A 53 -9.85 13.63 -4.40
C VAL A 53 -10.51 12.25 -4.53
N ILE A 54 -9.93 11.25 -3.88
CA ILE A 54 -10.42 9.87 -3.98
C ILE A 54 -10.59 9.31 -2.56
N ASP A 55 -11.82 8.97 -2.18
CA ASP A 55 -12.06 7.99 -1.14
C ASP A 55 -12.15 6.60 -1.80
N ILE A 56 -11.22 5.72 -1.47
CA ILE A 56 -11.13 4.42 -2.14
C ILE A 56 -12.31 3.48 -1.85
N ILE A 57 -13.18 3.81 -0.90
CA ILE A 57 -14.39 3.02 -0.60
C ILE A 57 -15.63 3.52 -1.36
N ASP A 58 -15.52 4.66 -2.04
CA ASP A 58 -16.59 5.20 -2.86
C ASP A 58 -16.74 4.38 -4.14
N SER A 59 -18.00 4.21 -4.61
CA SER A 59 -18.30 3.57 -5.89
C SER A 59 -17.69 4.30 -7.09
N GLU A 60 -17.52 5.61 -7.01
CA GLU A 60 -16.93 6.44 -8.07
C GLU A 60 -15.39 6.49 -8.03
N ALA A 61 -14.75 5.87 -7.04
CA ALA A 61 -13.29 5.87 -6.93
C ALA A 61 -12.57 5.36 -8.21
N PRO A 62 -13.08 4.33 -8.92
CA PRO A 62 -12.52 3.90 -10.21
C PRO A 62 -12.55 5.02 -11.28
N THR A 63 -13.67 5.74 -11.39
CA THR A 63 -13.87 6.87 -12.34
C THR A 63 -12.87 7.99 -12.04
N HIS A 64 -12.72 8.35 -10.77
CA HIS A 64 -11.75 9.36 -10.34
C HIS A 64 -10.30 8.93 -10.61
N LEU A 65 -9.96 7.66 -10.45
CA LEU A 65 -8.64 7.14 -10.81
C LEU A 65 -8.39 7.26 -12.30
N GLN A 66 -9.35 6.91 -13.14
CA GLN A 66 -9.24 7.05 -14.60
C GLN A 66 -9.06 8.52 -15.01
N SER A 67 -9.82 9.44 -14.39
CA SER A 67 -9.65 10.89 -14.59
C SER A 67 -8.22 11.35 -14.26
N LEU A 68 -7.67 10.92 -13.11
CA LEU A 68 -6.30 11.26 -12.74
C LEU A 68 -5.27 10.75 -13.76
N ILE A 69 -5.44 9.50 -14.22
CA ILE A 69 -4.57 8.89 -15.25
C ILE A 69 -4.65 9.69 -16.56
N GLN A 70 -5.83 10.13 -16.98
CA GLN A 70 -6.03 10.95 -18.18
C GLN A 70 -5.35 12.33 -18.04
N LYS A 71 -5.50 13.01 -16.90
CA LYS A 71 -4.80 14.29 -16.61
C LYS A 71 -3.28 14.16 -16.69
N LEU A 72 -2.71 13.01 -16.32
CA LEU A 72 -1.28 12.73 -16.45
C LEU A 72 -0.86 12.37 -17.90
N GLY A 73 -1.80 12.04 -18.77
CA GLY A 73 -1.54 11.51 -20.09
C GLY A 73 -1.10 10.03 -20.08
N GLY A 74 -1.51 9.27 -19.07
CA GLY A 74 -1.24 7.84 -18.91
C GLY A 74 -0.55 7.51 -17.57
N MET A 75 -0.17 6.22 -17.39
CA MET A 75 0.43 5.74 -16.14
C MET A 75 1.46 4.62 -16.43
N ASP A 76 2.69 4.77 -15.93
CA ASP A 76 3.72 3.74 -16.06
C ASP A 76 3.88 2.93 -14.76
N LEU A 77 3.58 3.55 -13.61
CA LEU A 77 3.63 2.94 -12.28
C LEU A 77 2.41 3.34 -11.46
N TYR A 78 1.67 2.36 -10.98
CA TYR A 78 0.63 2.51 -9.97
C TYR A 78 1.17 2.14 -8.60
N PHE A 79 1.02 3.02 -7.61
CA PHE A 79 1.46 2.79 -6.24
C PHE A 79 0.29 2.92 -5.26
N HIS A 80 -0.11 1.81 -4.66
CA HIS A 80 -1.19 1.78 -3.67
C HIS A 80 -0.63 1.83 -2.25
N SER A 81 -0.82 2.99 -1.59
CA SER A 81 -0.42 3.22 -0.19
C SER A 81 -1.60 3.49 0.74
N SER A 82 -2.83 3.56 0.22
CA SER A 82 -4.02 3.71 1.04
C SER A 82 -4.29 2.45 1.85
N GLY A 83 -4.68 2.64 3.10
CA GLY A 83 -5.07 1.57 4.00
C GLY A 83 -5.16 2.06 5.43
N ILE A 84 -5.89 1.32 6.23
CA ILE A 84 -6.04 1.58 7.67
C ILE A 84 -5.68 0.33 8.45
N GLY A 85 -5.37 0.51 9.74
CA GLY A 85 -5.09 -0.60 10.64
C GLY A 85 -5.25 -0.19 12.08
N PHE A 86 -6.01 -0.97 12.81
CA PHE A 86 -6.27 -0.77 14.22
C PHE A 86 -6.04 -2.05 15.00
N GLN A 87 -5.62 -1.90 16.25
CA GLN A 87 -5.74 -2.97 17.22
C GLN A 87 -7.19 -3.03 17.68
N ASN A 88 -7.76 -4.23 17.71
CA ASN A 88 -9.15 -4.44 18.10
C ASN A 88 -9.34 -5.77 18.85
N PRO A 89 -8.70 -5.93 20.03
CA PRO A 89 -8.83 -7.18 20.80
C PRO A 89 -10.24 -7.41 21.36
N LYS A 90 -11.08 -6.36 21.38
CA LYS A 90 -12.49 -6.42 21.80
C LYS A 90 -13.45 -6.74 20.65
N LEU A 91 -12.94 -6.95 19.43
CA LEU A 91 -13.73 -7.27 18.22
C LEU A 91 -14.90 -6.31 17.99
N LYS A 92 -14.69 -4.99 18.19
CA LYS A 92 -15.71 -3.99 17.87
C LYS A 92 -16.05 -4.06 16.38
N PRO A 93 -17.32 -4.34 15.99
CA PRO A 93 -17.69 -4.62 14.61
C PRO A 93 -17.39 -3.48 13.64
N ASP A 94 -17.60 -2.24 14.04
CA ASP A 94 -17.32 -1.03 13.26
C ASP A 94 -15.83 -0.93 12.84
N ILE A 95 -14.91 -1.26 13.73
CA ILE A 95 -13.47 -1.28 13.44
C ILE A 95 -13.10 -2.39 12.46
N GLU A 96 -13.63 -3.61 12.66
CA GLU A 96 -13.39 -4.74 11.78
C GLU A 96 -13.94 -4.47 10.37
N LEU A 97 -15.20 -4.06 10.28
CA LEU A 97 -15.87 -3.81 9.00
C LEU A 97 -15.26 -2.63 8.24
N ASN A 98 -14.94 -1.53 8.90
CA ASN A 98 -14.24 -0.40 8.28
C ASN A 98 -12.86 -0.80 7.74
N THR A 99 -12.12 -1.64 8.49
CA THR A 99 -10.82 -2.17 8.05
C THR A 99 -10.97 -3.04 6.80
N ILE A 100 -11.99 -3.90 6.75
CA ILE A 100 -12.29 -4.73 5.57
C ILE A 100 -12.71 -3.86 4.38
N GLN A 101 -13.61 -2.92 4.60
CA GLN A 101 -14.10 -2.03 3.54
C GLN A 101 -12.96 -1.24 2.89
N THR A 102 -12.04 -0.70 3.69
CA THR A 102 -10.91 0.06 3.16
C THR A 102 -9.84 -0.85 2.53
N ASN A 103 -9.38 -1.88 3.26
CA ASN A 103 -8.21 -2.65 2.87
C ASN A 103 -8.52 -3.81 1.91
N VAL A 104 -9.79 -4.20 1.76
CA VAL A 104 -10.23 -5.25 0.83
C VAL A 104 -11.04 -4.63 -0.30
N TYR A 105 -12.22 -4.09 -0.02
CA TYR A 105 -13.08 -3.55 -1.07
C TYR A 105 -12.42 -2.39 -1.81
N GLY A 106 -12.06 -1.31 -1.10
CA GLY A 106 -11.42 -0.13 -1.69
C GLY A 106 -10.10 -0.45 -2.38
N PHE A 107 -9.28 -1.31 -1.77
CA PHE A 107 -8.05 -1.81 -2.39
C PHE A 107 -8.32 -2.54 -3.70
N THR A 108 -9.29 -3.46 -3.71
CA THR A 108 -9.58 -4.31 -4.87
C THR A 108 -10.05 -3.47 -6.06
N GLN A 109 -11.01 -2.56 -5.87
CA GLN A 109 -11.49 -1.73 -6.97
C GLN A 109 -10.40 -0.83 -7.56
N MET A 110 -9.55 -0.24 -6.73
CA MET A 110 -8.46 0.62 -7.20
C MET A 110 -7.38 -0.15 -7.95
N VAL A 111 -6.95 -1.30 -7.42
CA VAL A 111 -5.92 -2.15 -8.07
C VAL A 111 -6.47 -2.78 -9.36
N ASN A 112 -7.75 -3.19 -9.36
CA ASN A 112 -8.42 -3.72 -10.55
C ASN A 112 -8.46 -2.66 -11.67
N THR A 113 -8.88 -1.43 -11.36
CA THR A 113 -8.89 -0.31 -12.33
C THR A 113 -7.50 -0.06 -12.91
N ALA A 114 -6.47 -0.01 -12.05
CA ALA A 114 -5.09 0.17 -12.49
C ALA A 114 -4.60 -1.00 -13.36
N TYR A 115 -4.96 -2.24 -13.00
CA TYR A 115 -4.61 -3.42 -13.78
C TYR A 115 -5.21 -3.39 -15.19
N HIS A 116 -6.50 -3.07 -15.33
CA HIS A 116 -7.16 -2.98 -16.62
C HIS A 116 -6.52 -1.90 -17.49
N PHE A 117 -6.29 -0.70 -16.95
CA PHE A 117 -5.61 0.37 -17.67
C PHE A 117 -4.22 -0.06 -18.18
N LEU A 118 -3.39 -0.67 -17.31
CA LEU A 118 -2.04 -1.11 -17.71
C LEU A 118 -2.06 -2.28 -18.69
N LYS A 119 -3.08 -3.14 -18.61
CA LYS A 119 -3.29 -4.23 -19.56
C LYS A 119 -3.63 -3.69 -20.95
N GLU A 120 -4.52 -2.71 -21.04
CA GLU A 120 -4.85 -2.04 -22.30
C GLU A 120 -3.65 -1.26 -22.87
N GLN A 121 -2.87 -0.62 -21.99
CA GLN A 121 -1.61 0.05 -22.37
C GLN A 121 -0.53 -0.94 -22.82
N GLY A 122 -0.65 -2.23 -22.51
CA GLY A 122 0.27 -3.31 -22.87
C GLY A 122 1.48 -3.46 -21.96
N LYS A 123 1.71 -2.58 -21.00
CA LYS A 123 2.83 -2.63 -20.04
C LYS A 123 2.61 -1.70 -18.85
N GLY A 124 3.30 -1.98 -17.76
CA GLY A 124 3.33 -1.10 -16.59
C GLY A 124 3.80 -1.82 -15.33
N HIS A 125 3.62 -1.17 -14.19
CA HIS A 125 4.03 -1.70 -12.89
C HIS A 125 2.97 -1.40 -11.84
N ILE A 126 2.53 -2.41 -11.10
CA ILE A 126 1.65 -2.28 -9.94
C ILE A 126 2.46 -2.57 -8.68
N ALA A 127 2.53 -1.59 -7.79
CA ALA A 127 3.18 -1.71 -6.50
C ALA A 127 2.19 -1.42 -5.37
N ILE A 128 2.20 -2.26 -4.33
CA ILE A 128 1.29 -2.10 -3.20
C ILE A 128 2.03 -2.14 -1.87
N ILE A 129 1.51 -1.39 -0.90
CA ILE A 129 1.91 -1.50 0.50
C ILE A 129 0.98 -2.51 1.20
N SER A 130 1.45 -3.74 1.35
CA SER A 130 0.82 -4.71 2.23
C SER A 130 1.38 -4.62 3.66
N SER A 131 1.81 -5.70 4.26
CA SER A 131 2.48 -5.70 5.59
C SER A 131 3.09 -7.07 5.91
N ILE A 132 4.06 -7.11 6.82
CA ILE A 132 4.47 -8.35 7.48
C ILE A 132 3.32 -8.96 8.30
N ALA A 133 2.35 -8.16 8.75
CA ALA A 133 1.16 -8.61 9.47
C ALA A 133 0.31 -9.62 8.66
N GLY A 134 0.40 -9.59 7.32
CA GLY A 134 -0.22 -10.60 6.46
C GLY A 134 0.44 -11.99 6.50
N THR A 135 1.51 -12.19 7.25
CA THR A 135 2.20 -13.48 7.36
C THR A 135 1.43 -14.48 8.21
N LYS A 136 0.84 -14.02 9.32
CA LYS A 136 0.06 -14.82 10.28
C LYS A 136 -1.12 -14.01 10.81
N GLY A 137 -2.19 -14.67 11.25
CA GLY A 137 -3.27 -14.00 11.97
C GLY A 137 -2.77 -13.45 13.30
N LEU A 138 -3.10 -12.19 13.60
CA LEU A 138 -2.72 -11.50 14.84
C LEU A 138 -3.97 -11.24 15.70
N GLY A 139 -4.05 -11.86 16.87
CA GLY A 139 -5.20 -11.74 17.77
C GLY A 139 -5.46 -10.30 18.25
N VAL A 140 -4.43 -9.46 18.31
CA VAL A 140 -4.56 -8.02 18.64
C VAL A 140 -5.16 -7.19 17.50
N ALA A 141 -5.14 -7.66 16.26
CA ALA A 141 -5.61 -6.93 15.08
C ALA A 141 -6.15 -7.91 14.02
N PRO A 142 -7.29 -8.59 14.27
CA PRO A 142 -7.78 -9.67 13.42
C PRO A 142 -8.07 -9.20 11.99
N ALA A 143 -8.95 -8.21 11.79
CA ALA A 143 -9.25 -7.70 10.46
C ALA A 143 -8.01 -7.15 9.74
N TYR A 144 -7.15 -6.42 10.44
CA TYR A 144 -5.94 -5.87 9.81
C TYR A 144 -5.03 -6.97 9.26
N SER A 145 -4.70 -7.98 10.08
CA SER A 145 -3.83 -9.08 9.62
C SER A 145 -4.46 -9.90 8.49
N ALA A 146 -5.77 -10.15 8.58
CA ALA A 146 -6.52 -10.85 7.54
C ALA A 146 -6.56 -10.05 6.23
N THR A 147 -6.83 -8.74 6.28
CA THR A 147 -6.84 -7.88 5.08
C THR A 147 -5.47 -7.76 4.43
N LYS A 148 -4.40 -7.69 5.22
CA LYS A 148 -3.02 -7.68 4.68
C LYS A 148 -2.64 -9.04 4.04
N ARG A 149 -3.15 -10.15 4.56
CA ARG A 149 -3.03 -11.45 3.91
C ARG A 149 -3.81 -11.52 2.60
N PHE A 150 -5.03 -10.99 2.57
CA PHE A 150 -5.81 -10.85 1.34
C PHE A 150 -5.00 -10.11 0.27
N GLN A 151 -4.44 -8.92 0.59
CA GLN A 151 -3.64 -8.14 -0.35
C GLN A 151 -2.45 -8.92 -0.91
N ASN A 152 -1.73 -9.69 -0.06
CA ASN A 152 -0.63 -10.52 -0.51
C ASN A 152 -1.08 -11.58 -1.52
N THR A 153 -2.18 -12.28 -1.23
CA THR A 153 -2.71 -13.34 -2.09
C THR A 153 -3.31 -12.78 -3.37
N TYR A 154 -3.99 -11.64 -3.29
CA TYR A 154 -4.60 -10.98 -4.45
C TYR A 154 -3.56 -10.56 -5.49
N ILE A 155 -2.44 -9.97 -5.04
CA ILE A 155 -1.33 -9.61 -5.94
C ILE A 155 -0.65 -10.85 -6.54
N ASP A 156 -0.49 -11.94 -5.78
CA ASP A 156 0.05 -13.19 -6.29
C ASP A 156 -0.87 -13.75 -7.40
N ALA A 157 -2.20 -13.68 -7.21
CA ALA A 157 -3.20 -14.11 -8.19
C ALA A 157 -3.22 -13.23 -9.46
N LEU A 158 -3.14 -11.90 -9.32
CA LEU A 158 -3.06 -10.99 -10.46
C LEU A 158 -1.79 -11.20 -11.29
N GLU A 159 -0.66 -11.47 -10.65
CA GLU A 159 0.58 -11.81 -11.35
C GLU A 159 0.44 -13.10 -12.16
N GLN A 160 -0.17 -14.15 -11.58
CA GLN A 160 -0.47 -15.40 -12.28
C GLN A 160 -1.39 -15.15 -13.48
N LEU A 161 -2.49 -14.40 -13.29
CA LEU A 161 -3.42 -14.04 -14.36
C LEU A 161 -2.71 -13.27 -15.48
N ASN A 162 -1.84 -12.32 -15.14
CA ASN A 162 -1.04 -11.56 -16.09
C ASN A 162 -0.10 -12.47 -16.90
N PHE A 163 0.58 -13.40 -16.23
CA PHE A 163 1.46 -14.37 -16.87
C PHE A 163 0.69 -15.29 -17.86
N LEU A 164 -0.43 -15.86 -17.43
CA LEU A 164 -1.27 -16.72 -18.25
C LEU A 164 -1.86 -16.01 -19.47
N SER A 165 -2.15 -14.71 -19.34
CA SER A 165 -2.64 -13.86 -20.45
C SER A 165 -1.52 -13.22 -21.27
N LYS A 166 -0.26 -13.65 -21.10
CA LYS A 166 0.93 -13.10 -21.77
C LYS A 166 1.07 -11.58 -21.60
N GLY A 167 0.61 -11.05 -20.46
CA GLY A 167 0.71 -9.64 -20.15
C GLY A 167 2.13 -9.23 -19.73
N ASN A 168 2.43 -7.95 -19.85
CA ASN A 168 3.74 -7.36 -19.51
C ASN A 168 3.59 -6.32 -18.39
N ILE A 169 2.91 -6.70 -17.31
CA ILE A 169 2.76 -5.89 -16.10
C ILE A 169 3.68 -6.44 -15.03
N LEU A 170 4.48 -5.59 -14.43
CA LEU A 170 5.31 -5.91 -13.26
C LEU A 170 4.52 -5.73 -11.97
N PHE A 171 4.86 -6.51 -10.95
CA PHE A 171 4.22 -6.43 -9.63
C PHE A 171 5.27 -6.31 -8.54
N THR A 172 5.00 -5.46 -7.53
CA THR A 172 5.82 -5.35 -6.32
C THR A 172 4.94 -5.34 -5.07
N ASP A 173 5.08 -6.36 -4.24
CA ASP A 173 4.45 -6.47 -2.93
C ASP A 173 5.43 -6.00 -1.84
N ILE A 174 5.15 -4.83 -1.27
CA ILE A 174 5.98 -4.19 -0.24
C ILE A 174 5.39 -4.52 1.12
N ARG A 175 6.19 -5.17 1.96
CA ARG A 175 5.80 -5.67 3.29
C ARG A 175 6.60 -4.97 4.39
N PRO A 176 6.23 -3.76 4.80
CA PRO A 176 6.88 -3.11 5.94
C PRO A 176 6.49 -3.76 7.26
N GLY A 177 7.36 -3.59 8.28
CA GLY A 177 6.99 -3.70 9.68
C GLY A 177 6.39 -2.39 10.19
N PHE A 178 6.71 -1.97 11.42
CA PHE A 178 6.19 -0.72 11.98
C PHE A 178 6.90 0.50 11.38
N VAL A 179 6.10 1.41 10.82
CA VAL A 179 6.57 2.68 10.23
C VAL A 179 5.87 3.83 10.92
N GLN A 180 6.61 4.85 11.32
CA GLN A 180 6.10 6.04 12.00
C GLN A 180 5.22 6.86 11.06
N THR A 181 3.94 6.52 11.02
CA THR A 181 2.91 7.16 10.19
C THR A 181 1.67 7.44 11.02
N ASP A 182 0.71 8.16 10.45
CA ASP A 182 -0.58 8.43 11.09
C ASP A 182 -1.31 7.14 11.52
N LEU A 183 -1.02 6.02 10.87
CA LEU A 183 -1.58 4.70 11.19
C LEU A 183 -1.24 4.22 12.61
N LEU A 184 -0.11 4.65 13.16
CA LEU A 184 0.37 4.24 14.48
C LEU A 184 0.19 5.32 15.57
N LYS A 185 -0.43 6.47 15.25
CA LYS A 185 -0.68 7.52 16.22
C LYS A 185 -1.60 7.03 17.34
N GLY A 186 -1.19 7.26 18.58
CA GLY A 186 -1.98 6.91 19.77
C GLY A 186 -1.88 5.45 20.24
N SER A 187 -1.03 4.63 19.66
CA SER A 187 -0.96 3.20 19.97
C SER A 187 0.39 2.75 20.56
N GLY A 188 0.89 3.44 21.58
CA GLY A 188 2.03 2.99 22.40
C GLY A 188 3.39 2.89 21.69
N SER A 189 4.34 2.17 22.30
CA SER A 189 5.71 1.97 21.80
C SER A 189 5.79 0.73 20.89
N TYR A 190 6.27 0.90 19.65
CA TYR A 190 6.46 -0.18 18.70
C TYR A 190 7.93 -0.58 18.57
N PRO A 191 8.25 -1.88 18.54
CA PRO A 191 9.61 -2.33 18.32
C PRO A 191 10.06 -2.03 16.89
N LEU A 192 11.34 -1.70 16.73
CA LEU A 192 11.98 -1.52 15.42
C LEU A 192 11.27 -0.50 14.52
N LEU A 193 10.73 0.56 15.10
CA LEU A 193 10.00 1.62 14.39
C LEU A 193 10.91 2.28 13.35
N MET A 194 10.42 2.42 12.12
CA MET A 194 11.16 2.98 11.00
C MET A 194 10.59 4.36 10.62
N HIS A 195 11.47 5.26 10.16
CA HIS A 195 11.05 6.54 9.61
C HIS A 195 10.53 6.39 8.17
N PRO A 196 9.41 7.04 7.79
CA PRO A 196 8.80 6.90 6.47
C PRO A 196 9.73 7.32 5.32
N GLN A 197 10.60 8.31 5.52
CA GLN A 197 11.59 8.74 4.53
C GLN A 197 12.53 7.60 4.13
N LYS A 198 13.11 6.92 5.14
CA LYS A 198 14.02 5.78 4.91
C LYS A 198 13.29 4.62 4.23
N VAL A 199 12.05 4.37 4.64
CA VAL A 199 11.20 3.34 4.03
C VAL A 199 10.94 3.66 2.56
N ALA A 200 10.58 4.90 2.23
CA ALA A 200 10.33 5.34 0.85
C ALA A 200 11.58 5.20 -0.04
N GLN A 201 12.77 5.52 0.47
CA GLN A 201 14.03 5.31 -0.26
C GLN A 201 14.31 3.84 -0.57
N ILE A 202 14.01 2.93 0.37
CA ILE A 202 14.16 1.48 0.15
C ILE A 202 13.15 0.99 -0.87
N ILE A 203 11.90 1.49 -0.81
CA ILE A 203 10.85 1.18 -1.77
C ILE A 203 11.26 1.63 -3.16
N ASP A 204 11.73 2.86 -3.32
CA ASP A 204 12.18 3.38 -4.60
C ASP A 204 13.25 2.50 -5.24
N LYS A 205 14.28 2.10 -4.48
CA LYS A 205 15.30 1.15 -4.97
C LYS A 205 14.70 -0.19 -5.41
N ALA A 206 13.71 -0.69 -4.67
CA ALA A 206 13.03 -1.94 -5.01
C ALA A 206 12.21 -1.82 -6.30
N LEU A 207 11.54 -0.68 -6.51
CA LEU A 207 10.76 -0.41 -7.72
C LEU A 207 11.66 -0.26 -8.94
N VAL A 208 12.79 0.44 -8.82
CA VAL A 208 13.80 0.57 -9.90
C VAL A 208 14.40 -0.78 -10.29
N THR A 209 14.61 -1.67 -9.32
CA THR A 209 15.16 -3.02 -9.55
C THR A 209 14.08 -4.09 -9.77
N HIS A 210 12.82 -3.69 -9.93
CA HIS A 210 11.67 -4.56 -10.20
C HIS A 210 11.53 -5.75 -9.23
N LYS A 211 11.81 -5.53 -7.95
CA LYS A 211 11.68 -6.58 -6.94
C LYS A 211 10.22 -6.98 -6.77
N ARG A 212 9.93 -8.26 -7.00
CA ARG A 212 8.58 -8.83 -6.89
C ARG A 212 7.99 -8.73 -5.48
N ARG A 213 8.83 -8.95 -4.46
CA ARG A 213 8.45 -8.89 -3.04
C ARG A 213 9.58 -8.33 -2.21
N ILE A 214 9.26 -7.43 -1.28
CA ILE A 214 10.24 -6.89 -0.36
C ILE A 214 9.66 -6.79 1.06
N VAL A 215 10.34 -7.41 2.03
CA VAL A 215 10.18 -7.10 3.45
C VAL A 215 11.16 -6.00 3.79
N ILE A 216 10.66 -4.87 4.27
CA ILE A 216 11.50 -3.72 4.59
C ILE A 216 12.17 -3.92 5.94
N ASP A 217 13.50 -3.69 5.97
CA ASP A 217 14.43 -3.97 7.06
C ASP A 217 14.76 -5.48 7.22
N TRP A 218 16.07 -5.76 7.35
CA TRP A 218 16.58 -7.14 7.47
C TRP A 218 16.09 -7.85 8.75
N ARG A 219 15.89 -7.10 9.84
CA ARG A 219 15.40 -7.62 11.12
C ARG A 219 14.00 -8.20 10.97
N TYR A 220 13.13 -7.51 10.23
CA TYR A 220 11.80 -8.04 9.91
C TYR A 220 11.84 -9.21 8.91
N LYS A 221 12.85 -9.30 8.04
CA LYS A 221 13.03 -10.48 7.18
C LYS A 221 13.29 -11.73 8.02
N ILE A 222 14.17 -11.63 9.00
CA ILE A 222 14.47 -12.73 9.94
C ILE A 222 13.21 -13.08 10.73
N LEU A 223 12.53 -12.08 11.30
CA LEU A 223 11.29 -12.30 12.06
C LEU A 223 10.23 -13.03 11.23
N VAL A 224 9.96 -12.56 10.00
CA VAL A 224 8.98 -13.18 9.10
C VAL A 224 9.38 -14.60 8.69
N PHE A 225 10.68 -14.85 8.51
CA PHE A 225 11.17 -16.20 8.24
C PHE A 225 10.79 -17.17 9.37
N PHE A 226 11.10 -16.83 10.61
CA PHE A 226 10.74 -17.66 11.76
C PHE A 226 9.23 -17.76 11.97
N TRP A 227 8.49 -16.65 11.80
CA TRP A 227 7.02 -16.70 11.91
C TRP A 227 6.38 -17.73 10.97
N LYS A 228 6.88 -17.87 9.75
CA LYS A 228 6.37 -18.85 8.79
C LYS A 228 6.56 -20.29 9.27
N LEU A 229 7.65 -20.57 9.98
CA LEU A 229 7.97 -21.91 10.45
C LEU A 229 7.15 -22.34 11.67
N ILE A 230 6.58 -21.39 12.43
CA ILE A 230 5.79 -21.72 13.61
C ILE A 230 4.48 -22.41 13.20
N PRO A 231 4.20 -23.66 13.64
CA PRO A 231 2.93 -24.33 13.39
C PRO A 231 1.74 -23.55 13.97
N ALA A 232 0.55 -23.71 13.36
CA ALA A 232 -0.65 -23.01 13.81
C ALA A 232 -1.04 -23.32 15.27
N CYS A 233 -0.82 -24.57 15.70
CA CYS A 233 -1.09 -25.01 17.09
C CYS A 233 -0.22 -24.30 18.13
N LEU A 234 1.00 -23.91 17.79
CA LEU A 234 1.89 -23.13 18.65
C LEU A 234 1.59 -21.63 18.52
N TRP A 235 1.38 -21.15 17.28
CA TRP A 235 1.11 -19.74 17.02
C TRP A 235 -0.05 -19.18 17.86
N LYS A 236 -1.17 -19.90 17.93
CA LYS A 236 -2.36 -19.49 18.70
C LYS A 236 -2.12 -19.32 20.21
N ARG A 237 -1.04 -19.86 20.73
CA ARG A 237 -0.67 -19.80 22.17
C ARG A 237 0.35 -18.70 22.48
N LEU A 238 0.95 -18.09 21.43
CA LEU A 238 1.95 -17.05 21.64
C LEU A 238 1.28 -15.75 22.10
N PRO A 239 1.74 -15.14 23.21
CA PRO A 239 1.22 -13.88 23.71
C PRO A 239 1.74 -12.70 22.87
N ILE A 240 1.27 -12.60 21.63
CA ILE A 240 1.61 -11.46 20.76
C ILE A 240 0.72 -10.30 21.18
N LYS A 241 1.20 -9.51 22.13
CA LYS A 241 0.52 -8.34 22.69
C LYS A 241 1.43 -7.12 22.55
N ASN A 242 0.84 -5.92 22.39
CA ASN A 242 1.54 -4.71 22.79
C ASN A 242 1.49 -4.58 24.32
N LYS A 243 2.45 -3.87 24.91
CA LYS A 243 2.64 -3.78 26.36
C LYS A 243 1.44 -3.23 27.16
N GLU A 244 0.34 -2.83 26.53
CA GLU A 244 -0.83 -2.19 27.15
C GLU A 244 -2.12 -3.05 27.12
N LEU A 245 -1.99 -4.38 26.99
CA LEU A 245 -3.11 -5.33 27.14
C LEU A 245 -2.86 -6.29 28.29
#